data_7a6a873b59058e4c198c4d3bd58f6045
#
_entry.id   7a6a873b59058e4c198c4d3bd58f6045
#
_cell.length_a   1.000
_cell.length_b   1.000
_cell.length_c   1.000
_cell.angle_alpha   90.00
_cell.angle_beta   90.00
_cell.angle_gamma   90.00
#
_symmetry.space_group_name_H-M   'P 1'
#
loop_
_entity.id
_entity.type
_entity.pdbx_description
1 polymer ?
#
loop_
_entity_poly.entity_id
_entity_poly.type
_entity_poly.pdbx_seq_one_letter_code
_entity_poly.pdbx_strand_id
1 'polypeptide(L)'
;MKKYDYLIVGAGLFGAVFACEMKKTGKKCLVIDKRDHIAGNIYCENIDGINVHKYGAHIFHTSNKEIWNYVNQFAEFNNYINSPVARYKDELYNLPFNMNTFSKMFNIATPAEAKAKIQAEIEELGITEPKNLEEQALSLVGRSVYEKLIKGYTEKQWGRDCKELPSFIIKRLPLRFIYDNNYFNDRFQGIPMGGYTAIVEKMLEGSDVLLNTDYYEFRKENPDIAAKTVYTGMLDPVSYTHLRAHETSLH
;
A
#
# COMPACT_ATOMS: atom_id res chain seq x y z
N MET A 1 23.91 2.29 33.27
CA MET A 1 22.94 1.20 32.95
C MET A 1 22.03 1.73 31.89
N LYS A 2 21.84 1.02 30.78
CA LYS A 2 20.94 1.47 29.67
C LYS A 2 19.51 1.51 30.18
N LYS A 3 18.79 2.59 29.86
CA LYS A 3 17.42 2.85 30.38
C LYS A 3 16.38 1.96 29.71
N TYR A 4 16.63 1.60 28.41
CA TYR A 4 15.72 0.78 27.60
C TYR A 4 16.45 -0.43 26.99
N ASP A 5 15.70 -1.51 26.74
CA ASP A 5 16.20 -2.63 25.95
C ASP A 5 16.25 -2.28 24.45
N TYR A 6 15.23 -1.53 23.98
CA TYR A 6 15.11 -1.13 22.59
C TYR A 6 14.77 0.35 22.42
N LEU A 7 15.50 1.01 21.51
CA LEU A 7 15.08 2.25 20.87
C LEU A 7 14.44 1.89 19.53
N ILE A 8 13.18 2.25 19.33
CA ILE A 8 12.42 1.99 18.10
C ILE A 8 12.25 3.32 17.40
N VAL A 9 12.77 3.43 16.18
CA VAL A 9 12.69 4.63 15.34
C VAL A 9 11.58 4.46 14.33
N GLY A 10 10.51 5.19 14.52
CA GLY A 10 9.26 5.14 13.76
C GLY A 10 8.10 4.57 14.59
N ALA A 11 7.11 5.41 14.87
CA ALA A 11 5.87 5.05 15.56
C ALA A 11 4.76 4.58 14.59
N GLY A 12 5.14 4.09 13.41
CA GLY A 12 4.25 3.45 12.45
C GLY A 12 3.87 2.03 12.88
N LEU A 13 3.09 1.34 12.04
CA LEU A 13 2.57 0.00 12.37
C LEU A 13 3.67 -1.00 12.75
N PHE A 14 4.77 -1.05 12.00
CA PHE A 14 5.88 -1.97 12.30
C PHE A 14 6.48 -1.71 13.68
N GLY A 15 6.82 -0.44 13.96
CA GLY A 15 7.40 -0.06 15.27
C GLY A 15 6.45 -0.34 16.42
N ALA A 16 5.15 -0.08 16.24
CA ALA A 16 4.13 -0.35 17.24
C ALA A 16 3.95 -1.85 17.53
N VAL A 17 3.90 -2.68 16.48
CA VAL A 17 3.84 -4.14 16.63
C VAL A 17 5.09 -4.65 17.36
N PHE A 18 6.28 -4.18 16.96
CA PHE A 18 7.52 -4.59 17.62
C PHE A 18 7.53 -4.20 19.10
N ALA A 19 7.16 -2.96 19.44
CA ALA A 19 7.07 -2.50 20.83
C ALA A 19 6.07 -3.35 21.64
N CYS A 20 4.89 -3.61 21.07
CA CYS A 20 3.85 -4.43 21.69
C CYS A 20 4.35 -5.84 22.02
N GLU A 21 4.99 -6.51 21.06
CA GLU A 21 5.50 -7.88 21.25
C GLU A 21 6.67 -7.91 22.24
N MET A 22 7.58 -6.95 22.19
CA MET A 22 8.69 -6.86 23.16
C MET A 22 8.19 -6.61 24.58
N LYS A 23 7.18 -5.78 24.75
CA LYS A 23 6.53 -5.54 26.05
C LYS A 23 5.96 -6.84 26.65
N LYS A 24 5.35 -7.72 25.85
CA LYS A 24 4.87 -9.04 26.32
C LYS A 24 6.00 -9.93 26.87
N THR A 25 7.23 -9.69 26.45
CA THR A 25 8.43 -10.39 26.96
C THR A 25 9.13 -9.67 28.11
N GLY A 26 8.50 -8.63 28.68
CA GLY A 26 9.05 -7.84 29.79
C GLY A 26 10.14 -6.84 29.39
N LYS A 27 10.30 -6.56 28.09
CA LYS A 27 11.28 -5.59 27.58
C LYS A 27 10.76 -4.18 27.61
N LYS A 28 11.65 -3.23 27.94
CA LYS A 28 11.36 -1.80 27.93
C LYS A 28 11.72 -1.20 26.58
N CYS A 29 10.76 -0.55 25.93
CA CYS A 29 10.94 0.11 24.65
C CYS A 29 10.73 1.62 24.78
N LEU A 30 11.59 2.38 24.10
CA LEU A 30 11.39 3.79 23.78
C LEU A 30 11.10 3.88 22.28
N VAL A 31 9.96 4.43 21.92
CA VAL A 31 9.57 4.69 20.53
C VAL A 31 9.74 6.17 20.24
N ILE A 32 10.42 6.50 19.16
CA ILE A 32 10.57 7.90 18.71
C ILE A 32 10.04 8.05 17.27
N ASP A 33 9.43 9.18 16.96
CA ASP A 33 9.04 9.54 15.60
C ASP A 33 9.31 11.02 15.35
N LYS A 34 9.75 11.35 14.13
CA LYS A 34 9.97 12.73 13.70
C LYS A 34 8.67 13.51 13.48
N ARG A 35 7.55 12.79 13.25
CA ARG A 35 6.23 13.38 13.09
C ARG A 35 5.66 13.79 14.45
N ASP A 36 4.66 14.63 14.42
CA ASP A 36 3.87 15.06 15.58
C ASP A 36 2.76 14.06 15.98
N HIS A 37 2.68 12.93 15.28
CA HIS A 37 1.68 11.90 15.47
C HIS A 37 2.27 10.48 15.33
N ILE A 38 1.62 9.51 15.95
CA ILE A 38 1.87 8.07 15.77
C ILE A 38 1.21 7.54 14.49
N ALA A 39 1.26 6.23 14.30
CA ALA A 39 0.65 5.48 13.20
C ALA A 39 1.29 5.68 11.81
N GLY A 40 2.28 6.56 11.67
CA GLY A 40 3.01 6.70 10.42
C GLY A 40 2.08 6.96 9.22
N ASN A 41 2.21 6.16 8.15
CA ASN A 41 1.40 6.34 6.94
C ASN A 41 -0.06 5.86 7.08
N ILE A 42 -0.38 5.07 8.11
CA ILE A 42 -1.78 4.67 8.38
C ILE A 42 -2.50 5.60 9.34
N TYR A 43 -1.93 6.78 9.62
CA TYR A 43 -2.53 7.78 10.49
C TYR A 43 -3.89 8.23 9.96
N CYS A 44 -4.90 8.18 10.86
CA CYS A 44 -6.26 8.65 10.61
C CYS A 44 -6.62 9.75 11.59
N GLU A 45 -7.28 10.78 11.10
CA GLU A 45 -7.93 11.81 11.91
C GLU A 45 -9.45 11.61 11.87
N ASN A 46 -10.11 11.82 13.00
CA ASN A 46 -11.56 11.91 12.99
C ASN A 46 -11.97 13.38 12.77
N ILE A 47 -12.59 13.65 11.63
CA ILE A 47 -13.10 14.98 11.26
C ILE A 47 -14.61 14.85 11.08
N ASP A 48 -15.38 15.48 11.93
CA ASP A 48 -16.86 15.47 11.91
C ASP A 48 -17.45 14.04 11.85
N GLY A 49 -16.85 13.09 12.59
CA GLY A 49 -17.29 11.71 12.64
C GLY A 49 -16.75 10.83 11.48
N ILE A 50 -15.97 11.39 10.56
CA ILE A 50 -15.36 10.69 9.45
C ILE A 50 -13.89 10.37 9.77
N ASN A 51 -13.49 9.11 9.63
CA ASN A 51 -12.10 8.70 9.73
C ASN A 51 -11.35 9.01 8.44
N VAL A 52 -10.62 10.13 8.43
CA VAL A 52 -9.85 10.60 7.28
C VAL A 52 -8.47 9.96 7.29
N HIS A 53 -8.14 9.19 6.26
CA HIS A 53 -6.80 8.63 6.05
C HIS A 53 -5.89 9.71 5.46
N LYS A 54 -4.98 10.28 6.27
CA LYS A 54 -4.17 11.44 5.88
C LYS A 54 -3.17 11.17 4.75
N TYR A 55 -2.67 9.96 4.66
CA TYR A 55 -1.61 9.56 3.73
C TYR A 55 -2.08 8.55 2.66
N GLY A 56 -3.35 8.64 2.30
CA GLY A 56 -3.97 7.75 1.32
C GLY A 56 -4.79 6.63 1.96
N ALA A 57 -5.67 6.04 1.17
CA ALA A 57 -6.56 4.98 1.63
C ALA A 57 -5.78 3.69 1.95
N HIS A 58 -5.96 3.18 3.15
CA HIS A 58 -5.43 1.90 3.57
C HIS A 58 -6.58 0.95 3.88
N ILE A 59 -6.61 -0.19 3.20
CA ILE A 59 -7.56 -1.26 3.45
C ILE A 59 -6.75 -2.47 3.94
N PHE A 60 -7.04 -2.95 5.15
CA PHE A 60 -6.37 -4.14 5.67
C PHE A 60 -6.90 -5.37 4.95
N HIS A 61 -5.99 -6.23 4.47
CA HIS A 61 -6.36 -7.49 3.86
C HIS A 61 -5.28 -8.56 4.12
N THR A 62 -5.70 -9.79 4.29
CA THR A 62 -4.81 -10.93 4.49
C THR A 62 -5.54 -12.25 4.28
N SER A 63 -4.85 -13.28 3.80
CA SER A 63 -5.34 -14.66 3.82
C SER A 63 -4.86 -15.44 5.05
N ASN A 64 -3.93 -14.86 5.83
CA ASN A 64 -3.41 -15.48 7.04
C ASN A 64 -4.34 -15.24 8.23
N LYS A 65 -4.94 -16.33 8.74
CA LYS A 65 -5.87 -16.28 9.87
C LYS A 65 -5.21 -15.80 11.18
N GLU A 66 -3.94 -16.11 11.39
CA GLU A 66 -3.22 -15.69 12.61
C GLU A 66 -3.03 -14.19 12.62
N ILE A 67 -2.63 -13.60 11.49
CA ILE A 67 -2.51 -12.14 11.33
C ILE A 67 -3.87 -11.47 11.51
N TRP A 68 -4.93 -12.03 10.89
CA TRP A 68 -6.29 -11.52 11.08
C TRP A 68 -6.73 -11.53 12.55
N ASN A 69 -6.52 -12.66 13.23
CA ASN A 69 -6.84 -12.78 14.66
C ASN A 69 -5.99 -11.82 15.51
N TYR A 70 -4.73 -11.60 15.14
CA TYR A 70 -3.85 -10.68 15.85
C TYR A 70 -4.35 -9.24 15.78
N VAL A 71 -4.66 -8.72 14.60
CA VAL A 71 -5.11 -7.32 14.46
C VAL A 71 -6.48 -7.09 15.10
N ASN A 72 -7.35 -8.10 15.12
CA ASN A 72 -8.66 -8.05 15.78
C ASN A 72 -8.59 -8.00 17.31
N GLN A 73 -7.40 -8.18 17.92
CA GLN A 73 -7.21 -7.92 19.35
C GLN A 73 -7.21 -6.41 19.67
N PHE A 74 -6.94 -5.57 18.68
CA PHE A 74 -6.76 -4.12 18.85
C PHE A 74 -7.94 -3.30 18.31
N ALA A 75 -8.69 -3.82 17.34
CA ALA A 75 -9.87 -3.17 16.79
C ALA A 75 -10.84 -4.19 16.19
N GLU A 76 -12.11 -3.84 16.15
CA GLU A 76 -13.09 -4.50 15.31
C GLU A 76 -12.95 -3.97 13.87
N PHE A 77 -13.01 -4.87 12.88
CA PHE A 77 -12.98 -4.51 11.47
C PHE A 77 -14.38 -4.61 10.86
N ASN A 78 -14.71 -3.65 10.02
CA ASN A 78 -15.96 -3.70 9.26
C ASN A 78 -15.87 -4.72 8.10
N ASN A 79 -16.98 -4.92 7.40
CA ASN A 79 -17.04 -5.80 6.22
C ASN A 79 -16.77 -5.03 4.92
N TYR A 80 -15.91 -4.03 4.93
CA TYR A 80 -15.59 -3.27 3.73
C TYR A 80 -14.90 -4.16 2.69
N ILE A 81 -15.47 -4.20 1.49
CA ILE A 81 -14.90 -4.87 0.33
C ILE A 81 -14.37 -3.79 -0.62
N ASN A 82 -13.08 -3.83 -0.89
CA ASN A 82 -12.45 -2.87 -1.81
C ASN A 82 -12.86 -3.17 -3.25
N SER A 83 -13.74 -2.35 -3.78
CA SER A 83 -14.27 -2.45 -5.16
C SER A 83 -14.10 -1.10 -5.88
N PRO A 84 -12.86 -0.76 -6.28
CA PRO A 84 -12.58 0.53 -6.89
C PRO A 84 -13.22 0.64 -8.28
N VAL A 85 -13.53 1.89 -8.64
CA VAL A 85 -14.10 2.24 -9.95
C VAL A 85 -13.19 3.27 -10.60
N ALA A 86 -12.77 3.00 -11.83
CA ALA A 86 -12.03 3.94 -12.66
C ALA A 86 -12.97 4.77 -13.51
N ARG A 87 -12.74 6.07 -13.59
CA ARG A 87 -13.39 6.96 -14.53
C ARG A 87 -12.47 7.28 -15.71
N TYR A 88 -12.93 7.03 -16.90
CA TYR A 88 -12.27 7.46 -18.14
C TYR A 88 -13.25 8.32 -18.95
N LYS A 89 -12.99 9.62 -19.05
CA LYS A 89 -13.93 10.59 -19.63
C LYS A 89 -15.31 10.47 -18.95
N ASP A 90 -16.34 10.09 -19.68
CA ASP A 90 -17.72 9.90 -19.19
C ASP A 90 -18.09 8.43 -18.93
N GLU A 91 -17.10 7.53 -18.99
CA GLU A 91 -17.27 6.10 -18.76
C GLU A 91 -16.75 5.71 -17.38
N LEU A 92 -17.44 4.78 -16.71
CA LEU A 92 -17.02 4.18 -15.44
C LEU A 92 -16.71 2.70 -15.66
N TYR A 93 -15.58 2.23 -15.12
CA TYR A 93 -15.14 0.85 -15.23
C TYR A 93 -14.82 0.27 -13.85
N ASN A 94 -15.25 -0.97 -13.60
CA ASN A 94 -14.89 -1.68 -12.38
C ASN A 94 -13.43 -2.13 -12.42
N LEU A 95 -12.78 -2.11 -11.26
CA LEU A 95 -11.46 -2.69 -11.04
C LEU A 95 -11.55 -3.82 -9.98
N PRO A 96 -10.64 -4.81 -10.02
CA PRO A 96 -9.61 -5.05 -11.03
C PRO A 96 -10.22 -5.34 -12.41
N PHE A 97 -9.36 -5.45 -13.44
CA PHE A 97 -9.82 -5.76 -14.82
C PHE A 97 -10.52 -7.12 -14.83
N ASN A 98 -11.84 -7.11 -14.80
CA ASN A 98 -12.69 -8.30 -14.65
C ASN A 98 -13.81 -8.30 -15.71
N MET A 99 -14.69 -9.30 -15.66
CA MET A 99 -15.77 -9.41 -16.65
C MET A 99 -16.73 -8.22 -16.65
N ASN A 100 -16.96 -7.52 -15.50
CA ASN A 100 -17.76 -6.29 -15.51
C ASN A 100 -17.07 -5.18 -16.32
N THR A 101 -15.73 -5.10 -16.24
CA THR A 101 -14.90 -4.18 -17.04
C THR A 101 -15.02 -4.50 -18.53
N PHE A 102 -14.80 -5.77 -18.88
CA PHE A 102 -14.75 -6.20 -20.30
C PHE A 102 -16.12 -6.20 -20.95
N SER A 103 -17.18 -6.61 -20.24
CA SER A 103 -18.56 -6.57 -20.74
C SER A 103 -18.96 -5.15 -21.12
N LYS A 104 -18.61 -4.17 -20.27
CA LYS A 104 -18.87 -2.77 -20.58
C LYS A 104 -17.99 -2.25 -21.73
N MET A 105 -16.70 -2.59 -21.72
CA MET A 105 -15.72 -2.07 -22.68
C MET A 105 -15.97 -2.58 -24.11
N PHE A 106 -16.32 -3.86 -24.26
CA PHE A 106 -16.43 -4.56 -25.54
C PHE A 106 -17.87 -4.94 -25.92
N ASN A 107 -18.85 -4.65 -25.08
CA ASN A 107 -20.25 -5.08 -25.23
C ASN A 107 -20.38 -6.60 -25.45
N ILE A 108 -19.81 -7.37 -24.55
CA ILE A 108 -19.75 -8.84 -24.54
C ILE A 108 -20.28 -9.41 -23.23
N ALA A 109 -20.59 -10.69 -23.19
CA ALA A 109 -21.16 -11.34 -22.00
C ALA A 109 -20.31 -12.50 -21.47
N THR A 110 -19.46 -13.12 -22.28
CA THR A 110 -18.76 -14.36 -21.91
C THR A 110 -17.24 -14.17 -21.77
N PRO A 111 -16.59 -14.97 -20.89
CA PRO A 111 -15.13 -14.98 -20.79
C PRO A 111 -14.41 -15.33 -22.11
N ALA A 112 -15.01 -16.16 -22.95
CA ALA A 112 -14.44 -16.53 -24.25
C ALA A 112 -14.37 -15.33 -25.20
N GLU A 113 -15.47 -14.55 -25.28
CA GLU A 113 -15.51 -13.32 -26.07
C GLU A 113 -14.51 -12.28 -25.56
N ALA A 114 -14.39 -12.12 -24.23
CA ALA A 114 -13.43 -11.19 -23.64
C ALA A 114 -11.99 -11.54 -24.01
N LYS A 115 -11.64 -12.81 -23.88
CA LYS A 115 -10.31 -13.32 -24.25
C LYS A 115 -10.04 -13.10 -25.74
N ALA A 116 -11.01 -13.43 -26.60
CA ALA A 116 -10.86 -13.27 -28.05
C ALA A 116 -10.66 -11.79 -28.45
N LYS A 117 -11.41 -10.85 -27.83
CA LYS A 117 -11.25 -9.41 -28.08
C LYS A 117 -9.89 -8.89 -27.70
N ILE A 118 -9.43 -9.21 -26.47
CA ILE A 118 -8.12 -8.79 -25.98
C ILE A 118 -7.01 -9.40 -26.83
N GLN A 119 -7.11 -10.68 -27.15
CA GLN A 119 -6.12 -11.38 -27.95
C GLN A 119 -6.02 -10.81 -29.38
N ALA A 120 -7.13 -10.48 -29.99
CA ALA A 120 -7.18 -9.85 -31.31
C ALA A 120 -6.44 -8.49 -31.32
N GLU A 121 -6.67 -7.66 -30.29
CA GLU A 121 -5.94 -6.38 -30.16
C GLU A 121 -4.43 -6.59 -29.96
N ILE A 122 -4.02 -7.59 -29.18
CA ILE A 122 -2.62 -7.92 -28.97
C ILE A 122 -1.95 -8.40 -30.27
N GLU A 123 -2.63 -9.25 -31.02
CA GLU A 123 -2.14 -9.77 -32.31
C GLU A 123 -2.03 -8.68 -33.37
N GLU A 124 -3.02 -7.75 -33.43
CA GLU A 124 -2.97 -6.61 -34.34
C GLU A 124 -1.76 -5.70 -34.06
N LEU A 125 -1.39 -5.53 -32.78
CA LEU A 125 -0.24 -4.72 -32.39
C LEU A 125 1.11 -5.37 -32.76
N GLY A 126 1.19 -6.69 -32.81
CA GLY A 126 2.39 -7.44 -33.21
C GLY A 126 3.63 -7.20 -32.38
N ILE A 127 3.47 -6.79 -31.11
CA ILE A 127 4.59 -6.47 -30.20
C ILE A 127 5.14 -7.76 -29.62
N THR A 128 6.32 -8.18 -30.05
CA THR A 128 7.00 -9.40 -29.57
C THR A 128 8.06 -9.11 -28.51
N GLU A 129 8.74 -7.96 -28.61
CA GLU A 129 9.80 -7.54 -27.70
C GLU A 129 9.53 -6.11 -27.22
N PRO A 130 8.77 -5.94 -26.14
CA PRO A 130 8.40 -4.62 -25.64
C PRO A 130 9.62 -3.87 -25.06
N LYS A 131 9.86 -2.66 -25.54
CA LYS A 131 11.02 -1.81 -25.19
C LYS A 131 10.76 -0.86 -24.02
N ASN A 132 9.51 -0.55 -23.79
CA ASN A 132 9.07 0.41 -22.77
C ASN A 132 7.77 -0.07 -22.11
N LEU A 133 7.29 0.69 -21.10
CA LEU A 133 6.09 0.35 -20.35
C LEU A 133 4.83 0.32 -21.25
N GLU A 134 4.69 1.26 -22.21
CA GLU A 134 3.55 1.27 -23.13
C GLU A 134 3.48 -0.02 -23.92
N GLU A 135 4.57 -0.39 -24.60
CA GLU A 135 4.63 -1.60 -25.42
C GLU A 135 4.38 -2.86 -24.56
N GLN A 136 4.94 -2.89 -23.35
CA GLN A 136 4.72 -3.98 -22.40
C GLN A 136 3.25 -4.10 -21.99
N ALA A 137 2.60 -2.99 -21.65
CA ALA A 137 1.18 -3.00 -21.28
C ALA A 137 0.30 -3.42 -22.47
N LEU A 138 0.55 -2.85 -23.66
CA LEU A 138 -0.17 -3.18 -24.90
C LEU A 138 -0.06 -4.68 -25.23
N SER A 139 1.13 -5.28 -25.07
CA SER A 139 1.34 -6.71 -25.30
C SER A 139 0.65 -7.62 -24.27
N LEU A 140 0.28 -7.10 -23.11
CA LEU A 140 -0.38 -7.87 -22.04
C LEU A 140 -1.90 -7.77 -22.08
N VAL A 141 -2.46 -6.60 -22.41
CA VAL A 141 -3.89 -6.32 -22.19
C VAL A 141 -4.61 -5.72 -23.42
N GLY A 142 -3.90 -5.48 -24.52
CA GLY A 142 -4.42 -4.83 -25.70
C GLY A 142 -4.59 -3.31 -25.58
N ARG A 143 -4.99 -2.68 -26.67
CA ARG A 143 -5.10 -1.22 -26.79
C ARG A 143 -6.20 -0.64 -25.91
N SER A 144 -7.38 -1.24 -25.92
CA SER A 144 -8.58 -0.69 -25.24
C SER A 144 -8.39 -0.59 -23.73
N VAL A 145 -7.83 -1.63 -23.10
CA VAL A 145 -7.56 -1.64 -21.65
C VAL A 145 -6.42 -0.68 -21.33
N TYR A 146 -5.35 -0.67 -22.12
CA TYR A 146 -4.21 0.21 -21.92
C TYR A 146 -4.62 1.68 -21.96
N GLU A 147 -5.27 2.14 -23.04
CA GLU A 147 -5.60 3.55 -23.22
C GLU A 147 -6.60 4.06 -22.18
N LYS A 148 -7.61 3.25 -21.83
CA LYS A 148 -8.68 3.69 -20.91
C LYS A 148 -8.30 3.60 -19.43
N LEU A 149 -7.50 2.59 -19.04
CA LEU A 149 -7.37 2.23 -17.63
C LEU A 149 -5.93 2.22 -17.08
N ILE A 150 -4.92 2.24 -17.97
CA ILE A 150 -3.52 2.15 -17.54
C ILE A 150 -2.76 3.44 -17.84
N LYS A 151 -2.80 3.91 -19.07
CA LYS A 151 -1.98 5.03 -19.53
C LYS A 151 -2.11 6.25 -18.63
N GLY A 152 -3.28 6.83 -18.50
CA GLY A 152 -3.48 8.08 -17.77
C GLY A 152 -3.16 7.97 -16.29
N TYR A 153 -3.46 6.83 -15.66
CA TYR A 153 -3.07 6.56 -14.28
C TYR A 153 -1.55 6.49 -14.11
N THR A 154 -0.87 5.75 -15.00
CA THR A 154 0.58 5.56 -14.94
C THR A 154 1.32 6.88 -15.18
N GLU A 155 0.94 7.63 -16.21
CA GLU A 155 1.53 8.94 -16.52
C GLU A 155 1.36 9.94 -15.37
N LYS A 156 0.18 9.95 -14.72
CA LYS A 156 -0.07 10.77 -13.53
C LYS A 156 0.82 10.38 -12.35
N GLN A 157 1.00 9.08 -12.12
CA GLN A 157 1.82 8.58 -11.00
C GLN A 157 3.31 8.85 -11.19
N TRP A 158 3.80 8.69 -12.40
CA TRP A 158 5.22 8.83 -12.69
C TRP A 158 5.63 10.23 -13.16
N GLY A 159 4.66 11.08 -13.51
CA GLY A 159 4.90 12.42 -14.08
C GLY A 159 5.64 12.37 -15.44
N ARG A 160 5.55 11.23 -16.16
CA ARG A 160 6.28 10.95 -17.39
C ARG A 160 5.43 10.13 -18.35
N ASP A 161 5.71 10.26 -19.66
CA ASP A 161 5.07 9.42 -20.68
C ASP A 161 5.43 7.94 -20.49
N CYS A 162 4.46 7.06 -20.71
CA CYS A 162 4.65 5.61 -20.59
C CYS A 162 5.76 5.08 -21.51
N LYS A 163 6.05 5.74 -22.64
CA LYS A 163 7.14 5.39 -23.56
C LYS A 163 8.53 5.63 -22.98
N GLU A 164 8.64 6.53 -22.00
CA GLU A 164 9.90 6.84 -21.33
C GLU A 164 10.17 5.93 -20.14
N LEU A 165 9.18 5.14 -19.74
CA LEU A 165 9.27 4.27 -18.58
C LEU A 165 9.73 2.86 -18.99
N PRO A 166 10.60 2.21 -18.17
CA PRO A 166 11.07 0.86 -18.47
C PRO A 166 9.95 -0.19 -18.47
N SER A 167 10.03 -1.17 -19.36
CA SER A 167 9.03 -2.25 -19.49
C SER A 167 8.87 -3.09 -18.21
N PHE A 168 9.93 -3.25 -17.41
CA PHE A 168 9.91 -4.08 -16.21
C PHE A 168 9.00 -3.54 -15.09
N ILE A 169 8.56 -2.28 -15.13
CA ILE A 169 7.61 -1.69 -14.16
C ILE A 169 6.30 -2.45 -14.21
N ILE A 170 5.85 -2.87 -15.39
CA ILE A 170 4.66 -3.71 -15.55
C ILE A 170 5.07 -5.09 -16.06
N LYS A 171 5.42 -5.99 -15.17
CA LYS A 171 5.77 -7.37 -15.54
C LYS A 171 4.54 -8.21 -15.89
N ARG A 172 3.40 -7.94 -15.27
CA ARG A 172 2.13 -8.64 -15.50
C ARG A 172 0.97 -7.74 -15.07
N LEU A 173 -0.13 -7.86 -15.78
CA LEU A 173 -1.40 -7.24 -15.42
C LEU A 173 -2.43 -8.37 -15.23
N PRO A 174 -3.00 -8.53 -14.04
CA PRO A 174 -3.94 -9.62 -13.79
C PRO A 174 -5.28 -9.32 -14.47
N LEU A 175 -5.61 -10.08 -15.52
CA LEU A 175 -6.93 -10.09 -16.13
C LEU A 175 -7.76 -11.20 -15.47
N ARG A 176 -8.94 -10.84 -14.97
CA ARG A 176 -9.85 -11.79 -14.32
C ARG A 176 -11.07 -12.02 -15.21
N PHE A 177 -11.22 -13.23 -15.71
CA PHE A 177 -12.35 -13.61 -16.56
C PHE A 177 -13.53 -14.17 -15.74
N ILE A 178 -13.84 -13.48 -14.64
CA ILE A 178 -14.95 -13.76 -13.74
C ILE A 178 -15.66 -12.44 -13.39
N TYR A 179 -16.91 -12.49 -12.97
CA TYR A 179 -17.69 -11.34 -12.49
C TYR A 179 -17.47 -11.14 -11.00
N ASP A 180 -16.29 -10.59 -10.63
CA ASP A 180 -15.92 -10.30 -9.25
C ASP A 180 -15.21 -8.95 -9.17
N ASN A 181 -15.82 -8.00 -8.45
CA ASN A 181 -15.29 -6.66 -8.25
C ASN A 181 -14.41 -6.54 -7.01
N ASN A 182 -14.24 -7.60 -6.22
CA ASN A 182 -13.34 -7.57 -5.10
C ASN A 182 -11.90 -7.40 -5.58
N TYR A 183 -11.27 -6.28 -5.21
CA TYR A 183 -9.91 -5.96 -5.66
C TYR A 183 -8.87 -6.96 -5.12
N PHE A 184 -9.01 -7.36 -3.87
CA PHE A 184 -8.12 -8.32 -3.22
C PHE A 184 -8.59 -9.77 -3.42
N ASN A 185 -7.63 -10.70 -3.46
CA ASN A 185 -7.91 -12.14 -3.46
C ASN A 185 -7.85 -12.75 -2.04
N ASP A 186 -7.61 -11.92 -1.04
CA ASP A 186 -7.45 -12.35 0.33
C ASP A 186 -8.78 -12.72 0.98
N ARG A 187 -8.71 -13.69 1.90
CA ARG A 187 -9.88 -14.22 2.60
C ARG A 187 -10.50 -13.20 3.54
N PHE A 188 -9.68 -12.36 4.14
CA PHE A 188 -10.09 -11.36 5.12
C PHE A 188 -9.73 -9.97 4.61
N GLN A 189 -10.63 -9.03 4.75
CA GLN A 189 -10.39 -7.63 4.47
C GLN A 189 -11.34 -6.75 5.27
N GLY A 190 -10.98 -5.50 5.48
CA GLY A 190 -11.82 -4.52 6.16
C GLY A 190 -11.04 -3.27 6.54
N ILE A 191 -11.77 -2.33 7.10
CA ILE A 191 -11.24 -1.09 7.68
C ILE A 191 -11.56 -1.13 9.17
N PRO A 192 -10.61 -0.79 10.05
CA PRO A 192 -10.86 -0.81 11.49
C PRO A 192 -11.89 0.26 11.88
N MET A 193 -12.86 -0.15 12.70
CA MET A 193 -13.80 0.78 13.30
C MET A 193 -13.04 1.77 14.20
N GLY A 194 -13.28 3.07 14.01
CA GLY A 194 -12.55 4.11 14.71
C GLY A 194 -11.20 4.51 14.10
N GLY A 195 -10.80 3.90 12.96
CA GLY A 195 -9.58 4.23 12.23
C GLY A 195 -8.33 3.49 12.71
N TYR A 196 -7.26 3.57 11.93
CA TYR A 196 -6.01 2.85 12.21
C TYR A 196 -5.21 3.44 13.38
N THR A 197 -5.33 4.73 13.65
CA THR A 197 -4.59 5.37 14.75
C THR A 197 -4.89 4.70 16.08
N ALA A 198 -6.15 4.38 16.35
CA ALA A 198 -6.55 3.70 17.57
C ALA A 198 -5.91 2.31 17.76
N ILE A 199 -5.63 1.59 16.68
CA ILE A 199 -4.90 0.31 16.74
C ILE A 199 -3.48 0.54 17.25
N VAL A 200 -2.80 1.55 16.69
CA VAL A 200 -1.41 1.87 17.04
C VAL A 200 -1.33 2.40 18.46
N GLU A 201 -2.29 3.22 18.91
CA GLU A 201 -2.41 3.68 20.30
C GLU A 201 -2.44 2.49 21.27
N LYS A 202 -3.33 1.53 21.05
CA LYS A 202 -3.41 0.31 21.87
C LYS A 202 -2.15 -0.53 21.86
N MET A 203 -1.47 -0.65 20.71
CA MET A 203 -0.20 -1.38 20.61
C MET A 203 0.92 -0.70 21.40
N LEU A 204 0.96 0.63 21.39
CA LEU A 204 1.96 1.44 22.09
C LEU A 204 1.64 1.69 23.56
N GLU A 205 0.45 1.33 24.02
CA GLU A 205 0.04 1.50 25.40
C GLU A 205 1.06 0.91 26.39
N GLY A 206 1.51 1.71 27.35
CA GLY A 206 2.55 1.35 28.32
C GLY A 206 3.98 1.34 27.77
N SER A 207 4.23 1.83 26.56
CA SER A 207 5.55 2.16 26.03
C SER A 207 5.80 3.67 26.12
N ASP A 208 7.07 4.05 26.33
CA ASP A 208 7.44 5.46 26.23
C ASP A 208 7.50 5.89 24.77
N VAL A 209 6.81 7.00 24.41
CA VAL A 209 6.77 7.52 23.04
C VAL A 209 7.18 8.98 23.03
N LEU A 210 8.12 9.35 22.16
CA LEU A 210 8.56 10.72 21.91
C LEU A 210 8.29 11.07 20.44
N LEU A 211 7.38 12.00 20.22
CA LEU A 211 7.07 12.57 18.92
C LEU A 211 7.93 13.81 18.66
N ASN A 212 7.89 14.35 17.43
CA ASN A 212 8.70 15.50 17.00
C ASN A 212 10.22 15.28 17.30
N THR A 213 10.69 14.03 17.21
CA THR A 213 12.02 13.64 17.60
C THR A 213 12.79 13.05 16.42
N ASP A 214 13.75 13.79 15.88
CA ASP A 214 14.66 13.30 14.86
C ASP A 214 15.65 12.30 15.47
N TYR A 215 15.78 11.14 14.83
CA TYR A 215 16.63 10.06 15.32
C TYR A 215 18.11 10.43 15.41
N TYR A 216 18.64 11.14 14.42
CA TYR A 216 20.07 11.43 14.35
C TYR A 216 20.48 12.47 15.39
N GLU A 217 19.64 13.46 15.64
CA GLU A 217 19.84 14.45 16.70
C GLU A 217 19.68 13.80 18.07
N PHE A 218 18.61 13.07 18.28
CA PHE A 218 18.31 12.37 19.53
C PHE A 218 19.44 11.40 19.92
N ARG A 219 19.98 10.65 18.95
CA ARG A 219 21.05 9.69 19.20
C ARG A 219 22.38 10.35 19.61
N LYS A 220 22.68 11.53 19.05
CA LYS A 220 23.91 12.30 19.45
C LYS A 220 23.86 12.67 20.91
N GLU A 221 22.70 13.11 21.41
CA GLU A 221 22.50 13.51 22.79
C GLU A 221 22.33 12.32 23.75
N ASN A 222 21.86 11.19 23.23
CA ASN A 222 21.49 10.01 24.01
C ASN A 222 22.15 8.72 23.47
N PRO A 223 23.49 8.62 23.36
CA PRO A 223 24.16 7.51 22.69
C PRO A 223 23.92 6.15 23.36
N ASP A 224 23.70 6.14 24.67
CA ASP A 224 23.56 4.95 25.51
C ASP A 224 22.14 4.70 26.04
N ILE A 225 21.12 5.33 25.43
CA ILE A 225 19.74 5.28 25.93
C ILE A 225 19.15 3.86 25.91
N ALA A 226 19.51 3.04 24.91
CA ALA A 226 19.00 1.69 24.74
C ALA A 226 20.09 0.67 24.39
N ALA A 227 19.80 -0.61 24.64
CA ALA A 227 20.70 -1.71 24.31
C ALA A 227 20.79 -1.98 22.81
N LYS A 228 19.66 -1.88 22.10
CA LYS A 228 19.52 -2.11 20.65
C LYS A 228 18.65 -1.04 20.03
N THR A 229 18.89 -0.78 18.75
CA THR A 229 18.04 0.12 17.94
C THR A 229 17.33 -0.68 16.84
N VAL A 230 16.03 -0.47 16.71
CA VAL A 230 15.21 -0.94 15.60
C VAL A 230 14.85 0.27 14.76
N TYR A 231 15.39 0.36 13.56
CA TYR A 231 15.20 1.50 12.67
C TYR A 231 14.23 1.16 11.56
N THR A 232 13.13 1.92 11.47
CA THR A 232 12.08 1.75 10.45
C THR A 232 11.98 2.95 9.50
N GLY A 233 12.97 3.83 9.54
CA GLY A 233 13.05 4.99 8.65
C GLY A 233 13.62 4.65 7.26
N MET A 234 13.86 5.68 6.47
CA MET A 234 14.48 5.53 5.14
C MET A 234 15.90 4.96 5.26
N LEU A 235 16.27 4.09 4.32
CA LEU A 235 17.61 3.46 4.30
C LEU A 235 18.72 4.42 3.89
N ASP A 236 18.41 5.36 3.00
CA ASP A 236 19.37 6.32 2.43
C ASP A 236 20.20 7.07 3.49
N PRO A 237 19.56 7.65 4.54
CA PRO A 237 20.31 8.31 5.61
C PRO A 237 21.16 7.35 6.43
N VAL A 238 20.79 6.08 6.53
CA VAL A 238 21.55 5.05 7.28
C VAL A 238 22.79 4.62 6.53
N SER A 239 22.66 4.44 5.22
CA SER A 239 23.72 3.90 4.35
C SER A 239 24.58 4.97 3.70
N TYR A 240 24.25 6.27 3.87
CA TYR A 240 24.83 7.40 3.13
C TYR A 240 24.78 7.21 1.60
N THR A 241 23.87 6.37 1.11
CA THR A 241 23.65 6.13 -0.30
C THR A 241 22.44 6.92 -0.75
N HIS A 242 22.56 7.70 -1.82
CA HIS A 242 21.43 8.29 -2.51
C HIS A 242 20.73 7.20 -3.36
N LEU A 243 20.19 6.20 -2.71
CA LEU A 243 19.20 5.35 -3.34
C LEU A 243 18.00 6.26 -3.61
N ARG A 244 17.85 6.71 -4.84
CA ARG A 244 16.54 7.12 -5.32
C ARG A 244 15.71 5.84 -5.34
N ALA A 245 15.16 5.49 -4.19
CA ALA A 245 14.05 4.58 -4.16
C ALA A 245 12.99 5.23 -5.06
N HIS A 246 12.63 4.56 -6.12
CA HIS A 246 11.37 4.81 -6.80
C HIS A 246 10.26 4.30 -5.89
N GLU A 247 10.24 4.81 -4.67
CA GLU A 247 9.04 4.75 -3.89
C GLU A 247 8.08 5.68 -4.60
N THR A 248 7.12 5.08 -5.26
CA THR A 248 5.88 5.76 -5.55
C THR A 248 5.35 6.22 -4.20
N SER A 249 5.67 7.46 -3.84
CA SER A 249 4.95 8.14 -2.77
C SER A 249 3.52 8.24 -3.29
N LEU A 250 2.71 7.29 -2.87
CA LEU A 250 1.26 7.39 -2.98
C LEU A 250 0.85 8.57 -2.10
N HIS A 251 0.75 9.72 -2.72
CA HIS A 251 0.15 10.92 -2.17
C HIS A 251 -1.18 11.18 -2.85
#